data_a02b6d924b3901df75c572c72735b7ac
#
_entry.id   a02b6d924b3901df75c572c72735b7ac
#
_cell.length_a   1.000
_cell.length_b   1.000
_cell.length_c   1.000
_cell.angle_alpha   90.00
_cell.angle_beta   90.00
_cell.angle_gamma   90.00
#
_symmetry.space_group_name_H-M   'P 1'
#
loop_
_entity.id
_entity.type
_entity.pdbx_description
1 polymer ?
#
loop_
_entity_poly.entity_id
_entity_poly.type
_entity_poly.pdbx_seq_one_letter_code
_entity_poly.pdbx_strand_id
1 'polypeptide(L)'
;MAKNTHMNVTVDFTNWGASKYDLRIPVHQPIKALIINLAETFKIDYKDLSKCTIKTTNKAILLSDDDKLTNFQIADGDILEIL
;
A
#
# COMPACT_ATOMS: atom_id res chain seq x y z
N MET A 1 -6.64 -25.51 -4.22
CA MET A 1 -5.47 -24.64 -4.13
C MET A 1 -5.88 -23.29 -3.61
N ALA A 2 -5.27 -22.85 -2.53
CA ALA A 2 -5.61 -21.56 -1.97
C ALA A 2 -5.03 -20.44 -2.84
N LYS A 3 -5.86 -19.46 -3.16
CA LYS A 3 -5.40 -18.25 -3.82
C LYS A 3 -4.98 -17.24 -2.78
N ASN A 4 -3.81 -16.65 -2.96
CA ASN A 4 -3.38 -15.57 -2.08
C ASN A 4 -4.17 -14.32 -2.41
N THR A 5 -5.18 -14.03 -1.58
CA THR A 5 -5.98 -12.82 -1.72
C THR A 5 -5.40 -11.67 -0.87
N HIS A 6 -4.52 -12.00 0.06
CA HIS A 6 -3.91 -11.06 0.99
C HIS A 6 -2.41 -11.30 1.09
N MET A 7 -1.71 -10.30 1.59
CA MET A 7 -0.26 -10.30 1.68
C MET A 7 0.15 -9.56 2.95
N ASN A 8 1.19 -10.06 3.60
CA ASN A 8 1.74 -9.42 4.81
C ASN A 8 2.85 -8.45 4.39
N VAL A 9 2.64 -7.17 4.64
CA VAL A 9 3.61 -6.13 4.26
C VAL A 9 3.73 -5.11 5.38
N THR A 10 4.77 -4.30 5.31
CA THR A 10 4.87 -3.09 6.13
C THR A 10 4.41 -1.92 5.28
N VAL A 11 3.44 -1.16 5.77
CA VAL A 11 2.96 0.04 5.09
C VAL A 11 3.48 1.25 5.84
N ASP A 12 4.21 2.11 5.13
CA ASP A 12 4.90 3.25 5.71
C ASP A 12 4.17 4.53 5.36
N PHE A 13 3.51 5.14 6.35
CA PHE A 13 2.81 6.41 6.23
C PHE A 13 3.60 7.57 6.81
N THR A 14 4.93 7.43 7.01
CA THR A 14 5.71 8.49 7.64
C THR A 14 5.72 9.78 6.82
N ASN A 15 5.57 9.69 5.50
CA ASN A 15 5.46 10.89 4.65
C ASN A 15 4.15 11.65 4.88
N TRP A 16 3.17 11.02 5.50
CA TRP A 16 1.87 11.63 5.83
C TRP A 16 1.80 11.98 7.32
N GLY A 17 2.92 11.96 8.03
CA GLY A 17 2.97 12.30 9.45
C GLY A 17 2.48 11.20 10.37
N ALA A 18 2.40 9.98 9.90
CA ALA A 18 1.99 8.84 10.70
C ALA A 18 3.16 7.86 10.89
N SER A 19 2.86 6.59 11.12
CA SER A 19 3.87 5.58 11.46
C SER A 19 3.95 4.50 10.39
N LYS A 20 4.78 3.51 10.65
CA LYS A 20 4.83 2.27 9.87
C LYS A 20 3.95 1.24 10.54
N TYR A 21 3.25 0.44 9.73
CA TYR A 21 2.35 -0.59 10.23
C TYR A 21 2.61 -1.90 9.52
N ASP A 22 2.73 -2.99 10.28
CA ASP A 22 2.80 -4.34 9.71
C ASP A 22 1.37 -4.83 9.54
N LEU A 23 0.97 -5.08 8.30
CA LEU A 23 -0.43 -5.33 7.98
C LEU A 23 -0.56 -6.51 7.03
N ARG A 24 -1.72 -7.15 7.09
CA ARG A 24 -2.17 -8.10 6.08
C ARG A 24 -3.18 -7.38 5.19
N ILE A 25 -2.80 -7.14 3.94
CA ILE A 25 -3.61 -6.32 3.04
C ILE A 25 -4.11 -7.12 1.84
N PRO A 26 -5.28 -6.74 1.29
CA PRO A 26 -5.76 -7.36 0.06
C PRO A 26 -4.91 -6.93 -1.13
N VAL A 27 -4.70 -7.85 -2.08
CA VAL A 27 -3.79 -7.62 -3.20
C VAL A 27 -4.50 -7.30 -4.51
N HIS A 28 -5.82 -7.43 -4.54
CA HIS A 28 -6.60 -7.23 -5.77
C HIS A 28 -7.27 -5.86 -5.88
N GLN A 29 -7.06 -4.99 -4.88
CA GLN A 29 -7.62 -3.64 -4.92
C GLN A 29 -6.70 -2.69 -5.68
N PRO A 30 -7.26 -1.69 -6.40
CA PRO A 30 -6.45 -0.59 -6.91
C PRO A 30 -5.73 0.12 -5.77
N ILE A 31 -4.55 0.62 -6.04
CA ILE A 31 -3.69 1.28 -5.03
C ILE A 31 -4.44 2.43 -4.36
N LYS A 32 -5.16 3.23 -5.13
CA LYS A 32 -5.92 4.35 -4.57
C LYS A 32 -6.92 3.89 -3.52
N ALA A 33 -7.69 2.85 -3.83
CA ALA A 33 -8.67 2.32 -2.88
C ALA A 33 -7.98 1.75 -1.63
N LEU A 34 -6.87 1.06 -1.81
CA LEU A 34 -6.11 0.50 -0.70
C LEU A 34 -5.61 1.60 0.24
N ILE A 35 -5.01 2.66 -0.29
CA ILE A 35 -4.49 3.77 0.51
C ILE A 35 -5.61 4.46 1.27
N ILE A 36 -6.75 4.73 0.61
CA ILE A 36 -7.90 5.37 1.25
C ILE A 36 -8.41 4.51 2.40
N ASN A 37 -8.59 3.22 2.17
CA ASN A 37 -9.09 2.32 3.21
C ASN A 37 -8.14 2.25 4.41
N LEU A 38 -6.83 2.21 4.17
CA LEU A 38 -5.85 2.18 5.26
C LEU A 38 -5.83 3.51 6.01
N ALA A 39 -5.87 4.63 5.31
CA ALA A 39 -5.88 5.94 5.95
C ALA A 39 -7.11 6.10 6.84
N GLU A 40 -8.28 5.65 6.38
CA GLU A 40 -9.49 5.70 7.19
C GLU A 40 -9.41 4.76 8.40
N THR A 41 -8.87 3.55 8.21
CA THR A 41 -8.74 2.57 9.29
C THR A 41 -7.85 3.10 10.42
N PHE A 42 -6.76 3.76 10.09
CA PHE A 42 -5.82 4.30 11.07
C PHE A 42 -6.08 5.76 11.40
N LYS A 43 -7.15 6.35 10.87
CA LYS A 43 -7.52 7.75 11.10
C LYS A 43 -6.38 8.70 10.74
N ILE A 44 -5.73 8.42 9.62
CA ILE A 44 -4.66 9.26 9.11
C ILE A 44 -5.27 10.34 8.22
N ASP A 45 -4.93 11.59 8.49
CA ASP A 45 -5.39 12.71 7.66
C ASP A 45 -4.72 12.64 6.28
N TYR A 46 -5.52 12.75 5.25
CA TYR A 46 -5.03 12.84 3.89
C TYR A 46 -5.64 14.07 3.23
N LYS A 47 -4.80 14.87 2.59
CA LYS A 47 -5.24 16.16 2.05
C LYS A 47 -5.54 16.09 0.56
N ASP A 48 -4.83 15.29 -0.18
CA ASP A 48 -4.96 15.22 -1.63
C ASP A 48 -4.84 13.78 -2.09
N LEU A 49 -5.96 13.24 -2.55
CA LEU A 49 -6.02 11.89 -3.09
C LEU A 49 -6.02 11.86 -4.63
N SER A 50 -5.72 13.00 -5.26
CA SER A 50 -5.68 13.05 -6.72
C SER A 50 -4.57 12.16 -7.27
N LYS A 51 -3.52 11.95 -6.47
CA LYS A 51 -2.41 11.07 -6.83
C LYS A 51 -2.00 10.23 -5.65
N CYS A 52 -2.25 8.93 -5.73
CA CYS A 52 -1.79 7.98 -4.74
C CYS A 52 -0.68 7.14 -5.34
N THR A 53 0.50 7.17 -4.73
CA THR A 53 1.66 6.44 -5.22
C THR A 53 2.31 5.68 -4.07
N ILE A 54 2.63 4.42 -4.33
CA ILE A 54 3.38 3.56 -3.41
C ILE A 54 4.73 3.26 -4.02
N LYS A 55 5.77 3.34 -3.20
CA LYS A 55 7.12 2.93 -3.60
C LYS A 55 7.52 1.73 -2.77
N THR A 56 8.03 0.68 -3.41
CA THR A 56 8.62 -0.44 -2.68
C THR A 56 10.09 -0.10 -2.44
N THR A 57 10.50 -0.05 -1.17
CA THR A 57 11.84 0.42 -0.82
C THR A 57 12.94 -0.53 -1.27
N ASN A 58 12.64 -1.85 -1.25
CA ASN A 58 13.65 -2.87 -1.56
C ASN A 58 13.70 -3.26 -3.04
N LYS A 59 12.72 -2.87 -3.84
CA LYS A 59 12.64 -3.25 -5.25
C LYS A 59 12.58 -2.08 -6.21
N ALA A 60 12.49 -0.86 -5.69
CA ALA A 60 12.42 0.38 -6.48
C ALA A 60 11.27 0.37 -7.50
N ILE A 61 10.14 -0.26 -7.13
CA ILE A 61 8.94 -0.29 -7.98
C ILE A 61 8.00 0.81 -7.52
N LEU A 62 7.42 1.55 -8.47
CA LEU A 62 6.39 2.56 -8.19
C LEU A 62 5.03 2.08 -8.70
N LEU A 63 4.03 2.17 -7.84
CA LEU A 63 2.65 1.83 -8.18
C LEU A 63 1.78 3.08 -8.04
N SER A 64 0.89 3.29 -8.99
CA SER A 64 0.01 4.46 -9.01
C SER A 64 -1.45 4.03 -8.98
N ASP A 65 -2.34 5.01 -8.88
CA ASP A 65 -3.78 4.91 -8.61
C ASP A 65 -4.49 3.61 -9.02
N ASP A 66 -4.41 3.23 -10.29
CA ASP A 66 -5.16 2.10 -10.83
C ASP A 66 -4.37 0.80 -10.82
N ASP A 67 -3.11 0.85 -10.42
CA ASP A 67 -2.28 -0.36 -10.31
C ASP A 67 -2.77 -1.22 -9.16
N LYS A 68 -2.50 -2.50 -9.27
CA LYS A 68 -2.78 -3.46 -8.20
C LYS A 68 -1.48 -4.13 -7.81
N LEU A 69 -1.38 -4.57 -6.56
CA LEU A 69 -0.18 -5.28 -6.10
C LEU A 69 0.09 -6.54 -6.93
N THR A 70 -0.98 -7.16 -7.46
CA THR A 70 -0.83 -8.33 -8.31
C THR A 70 -0.23 -8.05 -9.67
N ASN A 71 -0.19 -6.79 -10.09
CA ASN A 71 0.45 -6.40 -11.36
C ASN A 71 1.98 -6.39 -11.27
N PHE A 72 2.52 -6.50 -10.06
CA PHE A 72 3.95 -6.40 -9.79
C PHE A 72 4.38 -7.56 -8.90
N GLN A 73 5.69 -7.78 -8.81
CA GLN A 73 6.23 -8.84 -7.97
C GLN A 73 6.41 -8.37 -6.53
N ILE A 74 5.30 -8.04 -5.89
CA ILE A 74 5.29 -7.70 -4.47
C ILE A 74 5.14 -8.98 -3.68
N ALA A 75 5.91 -9.13 -2.62
CA ALA A 75 5.95 -10.34 -1.82
C ALA A 75 5.76 -10.03 -0.35
N ASP A 76 5.45 -11.07 0.44
CA ASP A 76 5.37 -10.94 1.89
C ASP A 76 6.68 -10.37 2.44
N GLY A 77 6.56 -9.44 3.36
CA GLY A 77 7.70 -8.78 3.97
C GLY A 77 8.18 -7.53 3.24
N ASP A 78 7.60 -7.21 2.10
CA ASP A 78 7.95 -5.98 1.39
C ASP A 78 7.49 -4.75 2.18
N ILE A 79 8.21 -3.65 2.00
CA ILE A 79 7.87 -2.37 2.62
C ILE A 79 7.28 -1.47 1.55
N LEU A 80 6.05 -1.04 1.78
CA LEU A 80 5.32 -0.15 0.87
C LEU A 80 5.32 1.26 1.45
N GLU A 81 6.07 2.14 0.83
CA GLU A 81 6.15 3.53 1.26
C GLU A 81 5.08 4.35 0.54
N ILE A 82 4.19 4.97 1.30
CA ILE A 82 3.14 5.84 0.75
C ILE A 82 3.74 7.23 0.56
N LEU A 83 3.74 7.69 -0.66
CA LEU A 83 4.38 8.97 -1.02
C LEU A 83 3.47 10.19 -0.90
#